data_87da0e467046ed1073fa275fe5ef2f3f
#
_entry.id   87da0e467046ed1073fa275fe5ef2f3f
#
_cell.length_a   1.000
_cell.length_b   1.000
_cell.length_c   1.000
_cell.angle_alpha   90.00
_cell.angle_beta   90.00
_cell.angle_gamma   90.00
#
_symmetry.space_group_name_H-M   'P 1'
#
loop_
_entity.id
_entity.type
_entity.pdbx_description
1 polymer ?
#
loop_
_entity_poly.entity_id
_entity_poly.type
_entity_poly.pdbx_seq_one_letter_code
_entity_poly.pdbx_strand_id
1 'polypeptide(L)'
;MKRLLALLMALTMTFALAACSGDNGQSSQEPSAPVSEAPASQAPSEPTQDETTALDAAEIQVFIAASLENAFQDIIALYNECQPNVTVTYSADSSGTLLSQIQEGFECDIFFSAGARQIDDLEESGLAIEGTRVDLLQNKVALITYKGSGTTVTTLSEIGNASSVALAGSSVPVGQYTRTALQALGILDDSKDAAEFSAQEVSEALGGVEINETANVSATLNAVAEGSNEVGTVYYSDAYSRIDDVEVIELVDTSLTGSIVYPMSRVVNSEADEAQTAAADDFYAFLQTDEVMDIFESYLFVSNME
;
A
#
# COMPACT_ATOMS: atom_id res chain seq x y z
N MET A 1 32.37 -35.30 -7.73
CA MET A 1 32.94 -36.30 -6.81
C MET A 1 32.53 -35.94 -5.38
N LYS A 2 31.87 -36.92 -4.69
CA LYS A 2 31.66 -37.06 -3.24
C LYS A 2 30.70 -36.07 -2.57
N ARG A 3 29.43 -36.45 -2.32
CA ARG A 3 28.81 -37.31 -1.27
C ARG A 3 28.46 -36.47 -0.02
N LEU A 4 27.13 -36.21 0.19
CA LEU A 4 26.21 -36.86 1.14
C LEU A 4 26.61 -36.73 2.61
N LEU A 5 25.80 -36.10 3.45
CA LEU A 5 25.31 -36.73 4.68
C LEU A 5 23.98 -36.08 5.14
N ALA A 6 22.94 -36.92 5.19
CA ALA A 6 21.66 -36.65 5.83
C ALA A 6 21.81 -36.92 7.34
N LEU A 7 21.10 -36.16 8.19
CA LEU A 7 20.83 -36.57 9.56
C LEU A 7 19.36 -36.33 9.90
N LEU A 8 18.61 -37.44 9.93
CA LEU A 8 17.29 -37.59 10.54
C LEU A 8 17.45 -37.54 12.07
N MET A 9 16.63 -36.76 12.77
CA MET A 9 16.30 -37.03 14.16
C MET A 9 14.79 -36.96 14.33
N ALA A 10 14.22 -38.17 14.45
CA ALA A 10 12.87 -38.39 14.97
C ALA A 10 12.92 -38.34 16.50
N LEU A 11 12.00 -37.61 17.11
CA LEU A 11 11.72 -37.69 18.53
C LEU A 11 10.23 -37.89 18.75
N THR A 12 9.89 -39.15 19.07
CA THR A 12 8.58 -39.60 19.52
C THR A 12 8.42 -39.24 21.00
N MET A 13 7.28 -38.64 21.39
CA MET A 13 6.82 -38.66 22.77
C MET A 13 5.38 -39.11 22.86
N THR A 14 5.24 -40.12 23.69
CA THR A 14 4.11 -40.99 23.96
C THR A 14 3.05 -40.34 24.84
N PHE A 15 1.82 -40.80 24.61
CA PHE A 15 0.59 -40.68 25.38
C PHE A 15 0.72 -40.98 26.88
N ALA A 16 -0.07 -40.29 27.70
CA ALA A 16 -0.61 -40.81 28.93
C ALA A 16 -2.07 -40.38 29.09
N LEU A 17 -2.97 -41.37 28.94
CA LEU A 17 -4.36 -41.33 29.40
C LEU A 17 -4.40 -41.53 30.91
N ALA A 18 -5.26 -40.78 31.60
CA ALA A 18 -5.77 -41.18 32.92
C ALA A 18 -7.29 -40.95 32.93
N ALA A 19 -8.01 -42.04 32.90
CA ALA A 19 -9.43 -42.13 33.19
C ALA A 19 -9.62 -42.37 34.70
N CYS A 20 -10.60 -41.71 35.30
CA CYS A 20 -11.23 -42.20 36.54
C CYS A 20 -12.74 -41.99 36.48
N SER A 21 -13.38 -43.12 36.57
CA SER A 21 -14.81 -43.38 36.68
C SER A 21 -15.26 -43.46 38.14
N GLY A 22 -16.54 -43.23 38.41
CA GLY A 22 -17.25 -43.62 39.66
C GLY A 22 -18.33 -42.58 39.98
N ASP A 23 -19.49 -42.77 39.89
CA ASP A 23 -20.61 -43.70 40.06
C ASP A 23 -21.49 -43.22 41.25
N ASN A 24 -22.80 -43.22 40.96
CA ASN A 24 -24.02 -43.45 41.77
C ASN A 24 -24.44 -42.55 42.95
N GLY A 25 -25.75 -42.22 42.88
CA GLY A 25 -26.61 -42.11 44.04
C GLY A 25 -27.84 -41.21 43.91
N GLN A 26 -28.83 -41.66 43.37
CA GLN A 26 -30.28 -41.76 43.38
C GLN A 26 -31.05 -41.08 44.55
N SER A 27 -32.17 -40.41 44.13
CA SER A 27 -33.54 -40.40 44.76
C SER A 27 -33.89 -39.36 45.80
N SER A 28 -34.84 -38.44 45.60
CA SER A 28 -36.29 -38.59 45.88
C SER A 28 -37.02 -37.23 45.92
N GLN A 29 -38.08 -37.16 45.15
CA GLN A 29 -39.42 -36.58 45.36
C GLN A 29 -39.64 -35.23 46.07
N GLU A 30 -40.35 -34.43 45.32
CA GLU A 30 -41.34 -33.36 45.48
C GLU A 30 -42.13 -33.29 46.84
N PRO A 31 -42.88 -32.17 47.22
CA PRO A 31 -43.83 -31.47 46.34
C PRO A 31 -44.03 -29.94 46.54
N SER A 32 -44.56 -29.32 45.44
CA SER A 32 -45.62 -28.28 45.35
C SER A 32 -45.56 -26.93 46.03
N ALA A 33 -45.38 -25.85 45.21
CA ALA A 33 -46.19 -24.66 44.95
C ALA A 33 -46.50 -23.67 46.10
N PRO A 34 -46.85 -22.35 45.84
CA PRO A 34 -47.15 -21.66 44.59
C PRO A 34 -46.52 -20.24 44.42
N VAL A 35 -46.44 -19.81 43.15
CA VAL A 35 -46.63 -18.50 42.52
C VAL A 35 -46.46 -17.23 43.33
N SER A 36 -45.52 -16.37 42.90
CA SER A 36 -45.71 -14.92 42.91
C SER A 36 -44.95 -14.33 41.72
N GLU A 37 -45.69 -13.77 40.77
CA GLU A 37 -45.20 -12.95 39.67
C GLU A 37 -44.57 -11.66 40.22
N ALA A 38 -43.38 -11.34 39.74
CA ALA A 38 -42.82 -9.98 39.77
C ALA A 38 -42.16 -9.69 38.40
N PRO A 39 -42.23 -8.45 37.86
CA PRO A 39 -42.08 -8.15 36.48
C PRO A 39 -40.63 -8.28 35.98
N ALA A 40 -40.49 -8.81 34.80
CA ALA A 40 -39.25 -8.91 34.06
C ALA A 40 -38.58 -7.53 33.86
N SER A 41 -37.46 -7.36 34.54
CA SER A 41 -36.51 -6.27 34.19
C SER A 41 -35.86 -6.65 32.90
N GLN A 42 -36.10 -5.87 31.84
CA GLN A 42 -35.40 -5.96 30.58
C GLN A 42 -33.92 -5.65 30.83
N ALA A 43 -33.08 -6.63 30.63
CA ALA A 43 -31.63 -6.42 30.48
C ALA A 43 -31.38 -5.47 29.28
N PRO A 44 -30.40 -4.56 29.39
CA PRO A 44 -29.99 -3.78 28.23
C PRO A 44 -29.52 -4.74 27.13
N SER A 45 -30.09 -4.57 25.94
CA SER A 45 -29.59 -5.22 24.74
C SER A 45 -28.11 -4.84 24.57
N GLU A 46 -27.22 -5.81 24.58
CA GLU A 46 -25.87 -5.63 24.07
C GLU A 46 -25.96 -5.08 22.63
N PRO A 47 -25.07 -4.17 22.23
CA PRO A 47 -25.02 -3.76 20.84
C PRO A 47 -24.73 -5.01 19.99
N THR A 48 -25.65 -5.31 19.09
CA THR A 48 -25.42 -6.28 18.01
C THR A 48 -24.14 -5.89 17.31
N GLN A 49 -23.07 -6.65 17.50
CA GLN A 49 -21.97 -6.69 16.54
C GLN A 49 -22.63 -7.10 15.21
N ASP A 50 -22.45 -6.26 14.22
CA ASP A 50 -22.79 -6.60 12.83
C ASP A 50 -21.95 -7.84 12.51
N GLU A 51 -22.58 -9.02 12.46
CA GLU A 51 -21.91 -10.26 12.05
C GLU A 51 -21.56 -10.10 10.58
N THR A 52 -20.34 -9.63 10.31
CA THR A 52 -19.78 -9.64 8.96
C THR A 52 -19.85 -11.08 8.47
N THR A 53 -20.69 -11.35 7.50
CA THR A 53 -20.84 -12.70 6.94
C THR A 53 -19.50 -13.09 6.30
N ALA A 54 -18.84 -14.12 6.82
CA ALA A 54 -17.59 -14.60 6.27
C ALA A 54 -17.79 -15.01 4.80
N LEU A 55 -16.94 -14.54 3.92
CA LEU A 55 -16.92 -14.89 2.51
C LEU A 55 -16.46 -16.33 2.30
N ASP A 56 -16.78 -16.89 1.14
CA ASP A 56 -16.20 -18.15 0.68
C ASP A 56 -14.67 -17.99 0.49
N ALA A 57 -13.95 -19.11 0.56
CA ALA A 57 -12.51 -19.10 0.38
C ALA A 57 -12.14 -18.61 -1.03
N ALA A 58 -11.33 -17.57 -1.09
CA ALA A 58 -10.87 -16.94 -2.32
C ALA A 58 -9.44 -16.40 -2.17
N GLU A 59 -8.76 -16.22 -3.29
CA GLU A 59 -7.49 -15.50 -3.39
C GLU A 59 -7.68 -14.34 -4.36
N ILE A 60 -7.28 -13.13 -3.94
CA ILE A 60 -7.32 -11.92 -4.78
C ILE A 60 -5.91 -11.37 -4.97
N GLN A 61 -5.67 -10.81 -6.15
CA GLN A 61 -4.41 -10.18 -6.51
C GLN A 61 -4.57 -8.67 -6.61
N VAL A 62 -3.79 -7.93 -5.80
CA VAL A 62 -3.83 -6.47 -5.75
C VAL A 62 -2.50 -5.89 -6.22
N PHE A 63 -2.54 -4.97 -7.17
CA PHE A 63 -1.35 -4.23 -7.59
C PHE A 63 -1.34 -2.87 -6.92
N ILE A 64 -0.28 -2.56 -6.18
CA ILE A 64 -0.14 -1.33 -5.40
C ILE A 64 1.12 -0.57 -5.76
N ALA A 65 1.04 0.74 -5.77
CA ALA A 65 2.24 1.57 -5.84
C ALA A 65 3.19 1.26 -4.68
N ALA A 66 4.50 1.21 -4.94
CA ALA A 66 5.52 0.86 -3.95
C ALA A 66 5.47 1.70 -2.67
N SER A 67 5.01 2.96 -2.75
CA SER A 67 4.83 3.84 -1.58
C SER A 67 3.71 3.41 -0.62
N LEU A 68 2.79 2.52 -1.06
CA LEU A 68 1.70 2.02 -0.24
C LEU A 68 2.09 0.77 0.56
N GLU A 69 3.23 0.12 0.25
CA GLU A 69 3.56 -1.22 0.72
C GLU A 69 3.52 -1.37 2.24
N ASN A 70 4.07 -0.40 2.99
CA ASN A 70 4.10 -0.48 4.45
C ASN A 70 2.68 -0.41 5.06
N ALA A 71 1.84 0.53 4.61
CA ALA A 71 0.47 0.65 5.07
C ALA A 71 -0.37 -0.57 4.67
N PHE A 72 -0.11 -1.10 3.48
CA PHE A 72 -0.88 -2.22 2.95
C PHE A 72 -0.70 -3.53 3.74
N GLN A 73 0.47 -3.73 4.36
CA GLN A 73 0.71 -4.87 5.25
C GLN A 73 -0.19 -4.82 6.48
N ASP A 74 -0.34 -3.65 7.11
CA ASP A 74 -1.23 -3.46 8.25
C ASP A 74 -2.71 -3.57 7.85
N ILE A 75 -3.07 -3.04 6.67
CA ILE A 75 -4.43 -3.13 6.12
C ILE A 75 -4.83 -4.60 5.86
N ILE A 76 -3.95 -5.39 5.25
CA ILE A 76 -4.20 -6.82 5.02
C ILE A 76 -4.34 -7.56 6.36
N ALA A 77 -3.52 -7.23 7.35
CA ALA A 77 -3.62 -7.83 8.67
C ALA A 77 -4.99 -7.56 9.32
N LEU A 78 -5.46 -6.31 9.23
CA LEU A 78 -6.79 -5.91 9.72
C LEU A 78 -7.91 -6.61 8.94
N TYR A 79 -7.82 -6.67 7.60
CA TYR A 79 -8.81 -7.35 6.77
C TYR A 79 -8.95 -8.84 7.10
N ASN A 80 -7.83 -9.52 7.36
CA ASN A 80 -7.82 -10.94 7.70
C ASN A 80 -8.51 -11.24 9.05
N GLU A 81 -8.64 -10.25 9.95
CA GLU A 81 -9.44 -10.39 11.18
C GLU A 81 -10.95 -10.44 10.86
N CYS A 82 -11.38 -9.74 9.80
CA CYS A 82 -12.77 -9.66 9.37
C CYS A 82 -13.12 -10.79 8.38
N GLN A 83 -12.21 -11.13 7.46
CA GLN A 83 -12.42 -12.09 6.37
C GLN A 83 -11.30 -13.17 6.34
N PRO A 84 -11.27 -14.08 7.31
CA PRO A 84 -10.17 -15.05 7.45
C PRO A 84 -10.09 -16.10 6.32
N ASN A 85 -11.11 -16.20 5.48
CA ASN A 85 -11.13 -17.12 4.35
C ASN A 85 -10.59 -16.51 3.06
N VAL A 86 -10.35 -15.20 3.03
CA VAL A 86 -9.82 -14.50 1.85
C VAL A 86 -8.31 -14.32 2.00
N THR A 87 -7.57 -14.75 0.99
CA THR A 87 -6.13 -14.48 0.87
C THR A 87 -5.94 -13.27 -0.03
N VAL A 88 -5.35 -12.19 0.50
CA VAL A 88 -4.95 -11.03 -0.29
C VAL A 88 -3.47 -11.14 -0.60
N THR A 89 -3.14 -11.36 -1.87
CA THR A 89 -1.77 -11.26 -2.38
C THR A 89 -1.59 -9.90 -3.07
N TYR A 90 -0.39 -9.35 -3.01
CA TYR A 90 -0.13 -8.08 -3.67
C TYR A 90 1.22 -8.05 -4.38
N SER A 91 1.31 -7.21 -5.41
CA SER A 91 2.55 -6.82 -6.06
C SER A 91 2.77 -5.33 -5.86
N ALA A 92 3.94 -4.96 -5.33
CA ALA A 92 4.33 -3.58 -5.08
C ALA A 92 5.47 -3.16 -6.02
N ASP A 93 5.21 -2.19 -6.89
CA ASP A 93 6.23 -1.62 -7.81
C ASP A 93 5.81 -0.20 -8.24
N SER A 94 6.52 0.37 -9.23
CA SER A 94 6.06 1.61 -9.84
C SER A 94 4.71 1.42 -10.52
N SER A 95 3.82 2.40 -10.38
CA SER A 95 2.49 2.30 -10.99
C SER A 95 2.55 2.12 -12.52
N GLY A 96 3.58 2.66 -13.18
CA GLY A 96 3.80 2.46 -14.61
C GLY A 96 4.17 1.02 -14.97
N THR A 97 5.02 0.36 -14.17
CA THR A 97 5.36 -1.07 -14.34
C THR A 97 4.13 -1.94 -14.13
N LEU A 98 3.36 -1.68 -13.07
CA LEU A 98 2.15 -2.45 -12.76
C LEU A 98 1.08 -2.30 -13.82
N LEU A 99 0.86 -1.09 -14.35
CA LEU A 99 -0.04 -0.86 -15.48
C LEU A 99 0.40 -1.68 -16.71
N SER A 100 1.70 -1.69 -17.04
CA SER A 100 2.22 -2.48 -18.16
C SER A 100 1.95 -3.97 -17.95
N GLN A 101 2.12 -4.50 -16.74
CA GLN A 101 1.81 -5.89 -16.42
C GLN A 101 0.31 -6.20 -16.61
N ILE A 102 -0.59 -5.32 -16.15
CA ILE A 102 -2.04 -5.47 -16.38
C ILE A 102 -2.35 -5.50 -17.88
N GLN A 103 -1.75 -4.58 -18.66
CA GLN A 103 -1.92 -4.53 -20.11
C GLN A 103 -1.35 -5.75 -20.84
N GLU A 104 -0.34 -6.42 -20.26
CA GLU A 104 0.23 -7.68 -20.74
C GLU A 104 -0.60 -8.90 -20.33
N GLY A 105 -1.66 -8.72 -19.53
CA GLY A 105 -2.59 -9.77 -19.12
C GLY A 105 -2.23 -10.48 -17.82
N PHE A 106 -1.41 -9.87 -16.98
CA PHE A 106 -1.21 -10.39 -15.62
C PHE A 106 -2.50 -10.23 -14.81
N GLU A 107 -2.82 -11.25 -14.00
CA GLU A 107 -3.98 -11.21 -13.12
C GLU A 107 -3.87 -10.07 -12.11
N CYS A 108 -4.93 -9.28 -12.03
CA CYS A 108 -5.08 -8.20 -11.08
C CYS A 108 -6.56 -7.94 -10.85
N ASP A 109 -7.00 -7.85 -9.60
CA ASP A 109 -8.38 -7.56 -9.22
C ASP A 109 -8.59 -6.10 -8.84
N ILE A 110 -7.55 -5.49 -8.25
CA ILE A 110 -7.54 -4.08 -7.84
C ILE A 110 -6.19 -3.47 -8.18
N PHE A 111 -6.21 -2.30 -8.81
CA PHE A 111 -5.01 -1.50 -9.06
C PHE A 111 -5.09 -0.20 -8.26
N PHE A 112 -4.09 0.04 -7.38
CA PHE A 112 -3.97 1.22 -6.55
C PHE A 112 -2.70 1.98 -6.92
N SER A 113 -2.87 3.05 -7.68
CA SER A 113 -1.80 3.85 -8.30
C SER A 113 -1.39 5.04 -7.43
N ALA A 114 -0.14 5.48 -7.54
CA ALA A 114 0.37 6.73 -6.96
C ALA A 114 0.22 7.94 -7.90
N GLY A 115 -0.56 7.82 -8.95
CA GLY A 115 -0.83 8.89 -9.91
C GLY A 115 -2.06 8.63 -10.77
N ALA A 116 -2.77 9.70 -11.12
CA ALA A 116 -4.02 9.63 -11.89
C ALA A 116 -3.83 9.05 -13.29
N ARG A 117 -2.73 9.42 -13.97
CA ARG A 117 -2.44 9.03 -15.36
C ARG A 117 -2.52 7.52 -15.59
N GLN A 118 -2.02 6.70 -14.67
CA GLN A 118 -2.01 5.26 -14.85
C GLN A 118 -3.42 4.66 -14.76
N ILE A 119 -4.32 5.28 -13.99
CA ILE A 119 -5.72 4.88 -13.98
C ILE A 119 -6.45 5.42 -15.22
N ASP A 120 -6.12 6.63 -15.69
CA ASP A 120 -6.64 7.16 -16.96
C ASP A 120 -6.30 6.20 -18.13
N ASP A 121 -5.03 5.78 -18.22
CA ASP A 121 -4.56 4.82 -19.24
C ASP A 121 -5.22 3.43 -19.07
N LEU A 122 -5.51 2.99 -17.85
CA LEU A 122 -6.24 1.74 -17.57
C LEU A 122 -7.70 1.83 -18.07
N GLU A 123 -8.38 2.96 -17.79
CA GLU A 123 -9.74 3.23 -18.25
C GLU A 123 -9.80 3.31 -19.77
N GLU A 124 -8.86 4.03 -20.42
CA GLU A 124 -8.78 4.16 -21.87
C GLU A 124 -8.56 2.82 -22.57
N SER A 125 -7.80 1.91 -21.94
CA SER A 125 -7.58 0.56 -22.47
C SER A 125 -8.76 -0.40 -22.25
N GLY A 126 -9.81 0.03 -21.50
CA GLY A 126 -11.00 -0.78 -21.18
C GLY A 126 -10.71 -1.90 -20.17
N LEU A 127 -9.63 -1.81 -19.43
CA LEU A 127 -9.23 -2.77 -18.40
C LEU A 127 -9.69 -2.38 -16.99
N ALA A 128 -10.16 -1.16 -16.78
CA ALA A 128 -10.84 -0.77 -15.55
C ALA A 128 -12.33 -1.21 -15.58
N ILE A 129 -12.87 -1.63 -14.44
CA ILE A 129 -14.31 -1.81 -14.30
C ILE A 129 -14.94 -0.42 -14.18
N GLU A 130 -15.89 -0.11 -15.08
CA GLU A 130 -16.52 1.21 -15.17
C GLU A 130 -17.16 1.62 -13.83
N GLY A 131 -16.89 2.85 -13.42
CA GLY A 131 -17.47 3.45 -12.20
C GLY A 131 -16.81 3.01 -10.89
N THR A 132 -15.68 2.27 -10.94
CA THR A 132 -14.95 1.86 -9.74
C THR A 132 -13.74 2.72 -9.43
N ARG A 133 -13.43 3.76 -10.20
CA ARG A 133 -12.37 4.69 -9.86
C ARG A 133 -12.73 5.52 -8.63
N VAL A 134 -11.83 5.55 -7.65
CA VAL A 134 -11.88 6.43 -6.48
C VAL A 134 -10.51 7.06 -6.27
N ASP A 135 -10.45 8.39 -6.21
CA ASP A 135 -9.24 9.13 -5.84
C ASP A 135 -9.16 9.15 -4.30
N LEU A 136 -8.57 8.10 -3.72
CA LEU A 136 -8.71 7.77 -2.30
C LEU A 136 -7.81 8.60 -1.38
N LEU A 137 -6.55 8.83 -1.77
CA LEU A 137 -5.55 9.48 -0.94
C LEU A 137 -4.86 10.63 -1.67
N GLN A 138 -4.24 11.51 -0.88
CA GLN A 138 -3.31 12.54 -1.35
C GLN A 138 -1.95 12.40 -0.70
N ASN A 139 -0.92 12.93 -1.36
CA ASN A 139 0.46 12.97 -0.86
C ASN A 139 1.19 14.24 -1.32
N LYS A 140 2.47 14.37 -0.96
CA LYS A 140 3.36 15.46 -1.40
C LYS A 140 4.70 14.89 -1.82
N VAL A 141 5.36 15.52 -2.79
CA VAL A 141 6.77 15.23 -3.07
C VAL A 141 7.62 15.84 -1.96
N ALA A 142 8.59 15.08 -1.47
CA ALA A 142 9.61 15.48 -0.55
C ALA A 142 10.99 15.40 -1.23
N LEU A 143 11.76 16.48 -1.16
CA LEU A 143 13.19 16.47 -1.43
C LEU A 143 13.90 16.00 -0.16
N ILE A 144 14.69 14.95 -0.26
CA ILE A 144 15.37 14.32 0.88
C ILE A 144 16.87 14.23 0.68
N THR A 145 17.58 14.11 1.80
CA THR A 145 18.98 13.72 1.86
C THR A 145 19.21 12.71 2.98
N TYR A 146 20.33 12.00 3.00
CA TYR A 146 20.66 11.12 4.12
C TYR A 146 21.15 11.93 5.33
N LYS A 147 20.89 11.45 6.53
CA LYS A 147 21.31 12.13 7.76
C LYS A 147 22.82 12.32 7.82
N GLY A 148 23.23 13.56 8.04
CA GLY A 148 24.64 13.93 8.14
C GLY A 148 25.34 14.05 6.78
N SER A 149 24.63 14.16 5.68
CA SER A 149 25.18 14.37 4.33
C SER A 149 26.01 15.64 4.21
N GLY A 150 25.63 16.69 4.96
CA GLY A 150 26.22 18.01 4.83
C GLY A 150 25.89 18.69 3.51
N THR A 151 24.79 18.26 2.85
CA THR A 151 24.33 18.90 1.61
C THR A 151 24.12 20.39 1.77
N THR A 152 24.37 21.14 0.70
CA THR A 152 24.07 22.57 0.61
C THR A 152 22.77 22.86 -0.12
N VAL A 153 22.13 21.82 -0.63
CA VAL A 153 20.81 21.90 -1.30
C VAL A 153 19.73 22.17 -0.25
N THR A 154 18.95 23.22 -0.45
CA THR A 154 17.89 23.64 0.48
C THR A 154 16.49 23.62 -0.16
N THR A 155 16.42 23.59 -1.49
CA THR A 155 15.17 23.58 -2.25
C THR A 155 15.30 22.72 -3.52
N LEU A 156 14.17 22.32 -4.10
CA LEU A 156 14.13 21.60 -5.38
C LEU A 156 14.77 22.41 -6.52
N SER A 157 14.65 23.75 -6.49
CA SER A 157 15.27 24.61 -7.50
C SER A 157 16.80 24.56 -7.47
N GLU A 158 17.39 24.13 -6.38
CA GLU A 158 18.84 24.02 -6.17
C GLU A 158 19.36 22.58 -6.33
N ILE A 159 18.51 21.63 -6.69
CA ILE A 159 18.84 20.20 -6.74
C ILE A 159 20.05 19.90 -7.65
N GLY A 160 20.28 20.73 -8.67
CA GLY A 160 21.45 20.65 -9.57
C GLY A 160 22.79 20.97 -8.88
N ASN A 161 22.79 21.53 -7.66
CA ASN A 161 24.02 21.79 -6.88
C ASN A 161 24.48 20.55 -6.09
N ALA A 162 23.68 19.47 -6.05
CA ALA A 162 24.08 18.22 -5.42
C ALA A 162 25.20 17.53 -6.21
N SER A 163 25.97 16.70 -5.54
CA SER A 163 26.95 15.83 -6.22
C SER A 163 26.30 14.72 -7.01
N SER A 164 25.15 14.22 -6.56
CA SER A 164 24.34 13.21 -7.25
C SER A 164 22.89 13.23 -6.79
N VAL A 165 21.99 12.85 -7.68
CA VAL A 165 20.54 12.85 -7.45
C VAL A 165 19.98 11.45 -7.73
N ALA A 166 19.25 10.89 -6.79
CA ALA A 166 18.38 9.76 -7.03
C ALA A 166 17.02 10.25 -7.57
N LEU A 167 16.66 9.88 -8.78
CA LEU A 167 15.44 10.30 -9.44
C LEU A 167 14.69 9.09 -10.01
N ALA A 168 13.45 8.92 -9.62
CA ALA A 168 12.62 7.86 -10.19
C ALA A 168 12.40 8.08 -11.70
N GLY A 169 12.29 6.98 -12.44
CA GLY A 169 12.11 6.99 -13.90
C GLY A 169 10.88 7.76 -14.36
N SER A 170 10.83 8.08 -15.63
CA SER A 170 9.75 8.89 -16.21
C SER A 170 8.39 8.17 -16.29
N SER A 171 8.36 6.85 -16.17
CA SER A 171 7.13 6.06 -16.03
C SER A 171 6.62 5.96 -14.57
N VAL A 172 7.44 6.40 -13.60
CA VAL A 172 7.12 6.34 -12.17
C VAL A 172 6.44 7.63 -11.74
N PRO A 173 5.26 7.59 -11.09
CA PRO A 173 4.51 8.80 -10.77
C PRO A 173 5.32 9.87 -10.03
N VAL A 174 6.07 9.54 -8.96
CA VAL A 174 6.89 10.53 -8.25
C VAL A 174 7.96 11.15 -9.15
N GLY A 175 8.50 10.38 -10.09
CA GLY A 175 9.43 10.87 -11.11
C GLY A 175 8.77 11.84 -12.10
N GLN A 176 7.51 11.60 -12.46
CA GLN A 176 6.70 12.51 -13.29
C GLN A 176 6.41 13.81 -12.51
N TYR A 177 5.91 13.72 -11.28
CA TYR A 177 5.66 14.89 -10.43
C TYR A 177 6.90 15.74 -10.20
N THR A 178 8.07 15.10 -10.02
CA THR A 178 9.34 15.84 -9.89
C THR A 178 9.66 16.60 -11.17
N ARG A 179 9.52 15.96 -12.34
CA ARG A 179 9.75 16.62 -13.64
C ARG A 179 8.75 17.74 -13.90
N THR A 180 7.48 17.57 -13.53
CA THR A 180 6.45 18.62 -13.56
C THR A 180 6.86 19.83 -12.70
N ALA A 181 7.34 19.56 -11.48
CA ALA A 181 7.83 20.64 -10.62
C ALA A 181 9.05 21.37 -11.22
N LEU A 182 9.98 20.64 -11.85
CA LEU A 182 11.12 21.24 -12.54
C LEU A 182 10.70 22.06 -13.78
N GLN A 183 9.61 21.67 -14.46
CA GLN A 183 9.00 22.50 -15.53
C GLN A 183 8.39 23.78 -14.95
N ALA A 184 7.61 23.68 -13.87
CA ALA A 184 7.01 24.83 -13.20
C ALA A 184 8.07 25.83 -12.67
N LEU A 185 9.26 25.33 -12.31
CA LEU A 185 10.42 26.15 -11.93
C LEU A 185 11.18 26.73 -13.15
N GLY A 186 10.80 26.39 -14.38
CA GLY A 186 11.46 26.82 -15.59
C GLY A 186 12.82 26.17 -15.84
N ILE A 187 13.11 25.06 -15.21
CA ILE A 187 14.35 24.27 -15.38
C ILE A 187 14.22 23.32 -16.56
N LEU A 188 13.04 22.66 -16.70
CA LEU A 188 12.72 21.84 -17.86
C LEU A 188 11.76 22.59 -18.80
N ASP A 189 11.76 22.20 -20.08
CA ASP A 189 10.88 22.75 -21.11
C ASP A 189 9.41 22.35 -20.81
N ASP A 190 8.53 23.32 -20.69
CA ASP A 190 7.11 23.14 -20.40
C ASP A 190 6.26 22.72 -21.62
N SER A 191 6.85 22.73 -22.82
CA SER A 191 6.20 22.27 -24.06
C SER A 191 6.21 20.75 -24.26
N LYS A 192 6.99 20.01 -23.45
CA LYS A 192 7.16 18.56 -23.49
C LYS A 192 6.45 17.91 -22.29
N ASP A 193 5.82 16.76 -22.50
CA ASP A 193 5.23 15.99 -21.40
C ASP A 193 6.31 15.58 -20.39
N ALA A 194 6.04 15.75 -19.10
CA ALA A 194 6.95 15.40 -18.02
C ALA A 194 7.42 13.93 -18.08
N ALA A 195 6.54 13.02 -18.52
CA ALA A 195 6.86 11.61 -18.68
C ALA A 195 7.79 11.29 -19.88
N GLU A 196 8.08 12.26 -20.74
CA GLU A 196 8.95 12.06 -21.89
C GLU A 196 10.42 12.48 -21.63
N PHE A 197 10.70 13.12 -20.47
CA PHE A 197 12.08 13.50 -20.14
C PHE A 197 12.88 12.30 -19.64
N SER A 198 13.94 11.98 -20.35
CA SER A 198 14.96 11.04 -19.89
C SER A 198 15.79 11.61 -18.72
N ALA A 199 16.41 10.72 -17.94
CA ALA A 199 17.34 11.14 -16.88
C ALA A 199 18.51 11.99 -17.42
N GLN A 200 18.96 11.73 -18.66
CA GLN A 200 20.02 12.50 -19.29
C GLN A 200 19.57 13.95 -19.58
N GLU A 201 18.37 14.16 -20.14
CA GLU A 201 17.83 15.50 -20.40
C GLU A 201 17.64 16.28 -19.09
N VAL A 202 17.18 15.61 -18.03
CA VAL A 202 17.08 16.23 -16.69
C VAL A 202 18.45 16.61 -16.14
N SER A 203 19.44 15.72 -16.25
CA SER A 203 20.84 16.01 -15.86
C SER A 203 21.39 17.23 -16.58
N GLU A 204 21.23 17.30 -17.92
CA GLU A 204 21.69 18.41 -18.74
C GLU A 204 21.03 19.74 -18.32
N ALA A 205 19.72 19.74 -18.07
CA ALA A 205 18.99 20.93 -17.62
C ALA A 205 19.41 21.38 -16.20
N LEU A 206 19.85 20.45 -15.35
CA LEU A 206 20.37 20.71 -14.00
C LEU A 206 21.88 21.02 -14.00
N GLY A 207 22.51 21.28 -15.15
CA GLY A 207 23.92 21.64 -15.24
C GLY A 207 24.89 20.47 -15.29
N GLY A 208 24.41 19.26 -15.57
CA GLY A 208 25.21 18.04 -15.70
C GLY A 208 25.39 17.26 -14.40
N VAL A 209 24.52 17.45 -13.40
CA VAL A 209 24.54 16.68 -12.17
C VAL A 209 24.37 15.19 -12.46
N GLU A 210 25.05 14.32 -11.73
CA GLU A 210 24.90 12.88 -11.85
C GLU A 210 23.49 12.45 -11.40
N ILE A 211 22.74 11.80 -12.30
CA ILE A 211 21.42 11.24 -11.97
C ILE A 211 21.50 9.72 -11.95
N ASN A 212 21.13 9.13 -10.82
CA ASN A 212 20.84 7.73 -10.68
C ASN A 212 19.33 7.53 -10.89
N GLU A 213 18.94 7.04 -12.05
CA GLU A 213 17.54 6.74 -12.37
C GLU A 213 17.13 5.44 -11.70
N THR A 214 16.04 5.48 -10.93
CA THR A 214 15.57 4.35 -10.13
C THR A 214 14.24 3.80 -10.67
N ALA A 215 14.00 2.51 -10.42
CA ALA A 215 12.84 1.80 -10.95
C ALA A 215 11.52 2.19 -10.27
N ASN A 216 11.57 2.58 -9.00
CA ASN A 216 10.41 3.00 -8.20
C ASN A 216 10.84 3.90 -7.04
N VAL A 217 9.85 4.41 -6.27
CA VAL A 217 10.11 5.33 -5.16
C VAL A 217 10.91 4.70 -4.03
N SER A 218 10.66 3.43 -3.72
CA SER A 218 11.39 2.71 -2.66
C SER A 218 12.89 2.58 -3.00
N ALA A 219 13.21 2.33 -4.28
CA ALA A 219 14.59 2.33 -4.75
C ALA A 219 15.24 3.72 -4.64
N THR A 220 14.50 4.79 -4.92
CA THR A 220 14.97 6.18 -4.71
C THR A 220 15.29 6.44 -3.24
N LEU A 221 14.34 6.10 -2.35
CA LEU A 221 14.50 6.26 -0.91
C LEU A 221 15.74 5.52 -0.39
N ASN A 222 15.89 4.26 -0.79
CA ASN A 222 17.05 3.46 -0.38
C ASN A 222 18.37 4.03 -0.89
N ALA A 223 18.43 4.49 -2.14
CA ALA A 223 19.64 5.09 -2.71
C ALA A 223 20.11 6.33 -1.93
N VAL A 224 19.16 7.14 -1.43
CA VAL A 224 19.48 8.28 -0.56
C VAL A 224 19.80 7.82 0.87
N ALA A 225 18.96 6.99 1.48
CA ALA A 225 19.13 6.56 2.87
C ALA A 225 20.47 5.83 3.11
N GLU A 226 20.97 5.11 2.11
CA GLU A 226 22.28 4.43 2.14
C GLU A 226 23.47 5.34 1.76
N GLY A 227 23.20 6.61 1.42
CA GLY A 227 24.23 7.57 1.00
C GLY A 227 24.83 7.29 -0.38
N SER A 228 24.18 6.47 -1.20
CA SER A 228 24.59 6.23 -2.59
C SER A 228 24.34 7.45 -3.48
N ASN A 229 23.37 8.28 -3.11
CA ASN A 229 23.10 9.59 -3.71
C ASN A 229 22.96 10.64 -2.61
N GLU A 230 23.38 11.88 -2.91
CA GLU A 230 23.35 12.98 -1.94
C GLU A 230 21.92 13.41 -1.63
N VAL A 231 21.10 13.56 -2.68
CA VAL A 231 19.70 13.96 -2.55
C VAL A 231 18.80 13.10 -3.47
N GLY A 232 17.51 13.16 -3.22
CA GLY A 232 16.52 12.50 -4.11
C GLY A 232 15.12 13.01 -3.81
N THR A 233 14.17 12.66 -4.68
CA THR A 233 12.76 13.00 -4.54
C THR A 233 11.91 11.77 -4.35
N VAL A 234 11.15 11.76 -3.26
CA VAL A 234 10.23 10.69 -2.85
C VAL A 234 8.89 11.29 -2.45
N TYR A 235 7.91 10.47 -2.07
CA TYR A 235 6.75 11.02 -1.38
C TYR A 235 7.04 11.24 0.11
N TYR A 236 6.28 12.13 0.74
CA TYR A 236 6.46 12.45 2.16
C TYR A 236 6.22 11.23 3.07
N SER A 237 5.23 10.40 2.73
CA SER A 237 4.99 9.13 3.41
C SER A 237 6.21 8.19 3.38
N ASP A 238 6.90 8.10 2.23
CA ASP A 238 8.12 7.29 2.10
C ASP A 238 9.25 7.84 2.96
N ALA A 239 9.49 9.16 2.92
CA ALA A 239 10.51 9.82 3.73
C ALA A 239 10.29 9.57 5.23
N TYR A 240 9.03 9.61 5.68
CA TYR A 240 8.67 9.37 7.06
C TYR A 240 8.96 7.94 7.51
N SER A 241 8.76 6.94 6.64
CA SER A 241 9.05 5.54 6.94
C SER A 241 10.53 5.28 7.26
N ARG A 242 11.43 6.16 6.81
CA ARG A 242 12.89 6.10 7.02
C ARG A 242 13.42 7.37 7.68
N ILE A 243 12.59 8.05 8.50
CA ILE A 243 12.95 9.36 9.11
C ILE A 243 14.20 9.29 10.01
N ASP A 244 14.59 8.11 10.44
CA ASP A 244 15.83 7.91 11.19
C ASP A 244 17.09 7.91 10.29
N ASP A 245 16.95 7.65 9.00
CA ASP A 245 18.05 7.55 8.03
C ASP A 245 18.13 8.77 7.11
N VAL A 246 16.99 9.44 6.85
CA VAL A 246 16.92 10.58 5.94
C VAL A 246 16.44 11.85 6.64
N GLU A 247 16.75 12.99 6.03
CA GLU A 247 16.23 14.32 6.39
C GLU A 247 15.40 14.85 5.22
N VAL A 248 14.20 15.38 5.53
CA VAL A 248 13.40 16.10 4.56
C VAL A 248 13.95 17.52 4.46
N ILE A 249 14.46 17.86 3.29
CA ILE A 249 14.98 19.20 2.97
C ILE A 249 13.81 20.16 2.69
N GLU A 250 12.87 19.70 1.85
CA GLU A 250 11.71 20.49 1.41
C GLU A 250 10.51 19.58 1.15
N LEU A 251 9.32 20.01 1.55
CA LEU A 251 8.07 19.50 1.00
C LEU A 251 7.70 20.38 -0.18
N VAL A 252 7.77 19.82 -1.38
CA VAL A 252 7.52 20.55 -2.63
C VAL A 252 6.08 21.07 -2.64
N ASP A 253 5.93 22.37 -2.93
CA ASP A 253 4.61 22.99 -2.97
C ASP A 253 3.76 22.40 -4.10
N THR A 254 2.49 22.14 -3.81
CA THR A 254 1.55 21.56 -4.77
C THR A 254 1.24 22.48 -5.95
N SER A 255 1.55 23.77 -5.86
CA SER A 255 1.50 24.66 -7.02
C SER A 255 2.53 24.31 -8.10
N LEU A 256 3.60 23.58 -7.75
CA LEU A 256 4.63 23.11 -8.68
C LEU A 256 4.34 21.71 -9.24
N THR A 257 3.77 20.83 -8.43
CA THR A 257 3.52 19.41 -8.81
C THR A 257 2.11 19.19 -9.36
N GLY A 258 1.16 20.07 -9.06
CA GLY A 258 -0.27 19.76 -9.07
C GLY A 258 -0.68 18.92 -7.85
N SER A 259 -1.96 18.59 -7.77
CA SER A 259 -2.49 17.67 -6.75
C SER A 259 -1.96 16.26 -7.01
N ILE A 260 -1.39 15.65 -5.98
CA ILE A 260 -0.91 14.27 -6.04
C ILE A 260 -1.98 13.40 -5.42
N VAL A 261 -2.73 12.72 -6.28
CA VAL A 261 -3.78 11.79 -5.86
C VAL A 261 -3.33 10.35 -6.06
N TYR A 262 -3.83 9.48 -5.20
CA TYR A 262 -3.68 8.04 -5.28
C TYR A 262 -5.05 7.44 -5.60
N PRO A 263 -5.33 7.25 -6.87
CA PRO A 263 -6.57 6.60 -7.28
C PRO A 263 -6.42 5.09 -7.22
N MET A 264 -7.53 4.42 -6.93
CA MET A 264 -7.68 2.98 -7.10
C MET A 264 -8.85 2.68 -8.03
N SER A 265 -8.80 1.52 -8.67
CA SER A 265 -9.87 0.99 -9.50
C SER A 265 -9.89 -0.54 -9.43
N ARG A 266 -11.07 -1.14 -9.59
CA ARG A 266 -11.22 -2.54 -9.91
C ARG A 266 -10.73 -2.77 -11.34
N VAL A 267 -10.06 -3.90 -11.55
CA VAL A 267 -9.51 -4.32 -12.85
C VAL A 267 -10.38 -5.44 -13.43
N VAL A 268 -10.54 -5.45 -14.74
CA VAL A 268 -11.23 -6.54 -15.44
C VAL A 268 -10.35 -7.78 -15.40
N ASN A 269 -10.65 -8.72 -14.51
CA ASN A 269 -10.02 -10.03 -14.42
C ASN A 269 -10.95 -11.08 -15.03
N SER A 270 -10.67 -11.48 -16.26
CA SER A 270 -11.52 -12.44 -16.99
C SER A 270 -11.40 -13.89 -16.51
N GLU A 271 -10.41 -14.17 -15.66
CA GLU A 271 -10.17 -15.51 -15.09
C GLU A 271 -10.75 -15.66 -13.69
N ALA A 272 -11.17 -14.53 -13.04
CA ALA A 272 -11.77 -14.56 -11.72
C ALA A 272 -13.09 -15.33 -11.71
N ASP A 273 -13.24 -16.23 -10.75
CA ASP A 273 -14.50 -16.88 -10.45
C ASP A 273 -15.43 -15.99 -9.59
N GLU A 274 -16.62 -16.51 -9.24
CA GLU A 274 -17.61 -15.77 -8.48
C GLU A 274 -17.11 -15.45 -7.05
N ALA A 275 -16.39 -16.37 -6.40
CA ALA A 275 -15.86 -16.18 -5.05
C ALA A 275 -14.73 -15.13 -5.05
N GLN A 276 -13.81 -15.19 -6.01
CA GLN A 276 -12.75 -14.20 -6.18
C GLN A 276 -13.32 -12.81 -6.48
N THR A 277 -14.32 -12.72 -7.37
CA THR A 277 -14.99 -11.45 -7.68
C THR A 277 -15.64 -10.84 -6.45
N ALA A 278 -16.36 -11.65 -5.65
CA ALA A 278 -17.02 -11.19 -4.43
C ALA A 278 -15.98 -10.74 -3.37
N ALA A 279 -14.89 -11.48 -3.21
CA ALA A 279 -13.81 -11.11 -2.29
C ALA A 279 -13.10 -9.82 -2.70
N ALA A 280 -12.90 -9.62 -4.01
CA ALA A 280 -12.29 -8.40 -4.52
C ALA A 280 -13.22 -7.18 -4.39
N ASP A 281 -14.54 -7.36 -4.53
CA ASP A 281 -15.53 -6.29 -4.27
C ASP A 281 -15.57 -5.92 -2.78
N ASP A 282 -15.52 -6.91 -1.89
CA ASP A 282 -15.51 -6.70 -0.44
C ASP A 282 -14.21 -6.00 0.01
N PHE A 283 -13.05 -6.47 -0.45
CA PHE A 283 -11.78 -5.82 -0.12
C PHE A 283 -11.67 -4.40 -0.70
N TYR A 284 -12.20 -4.17 -1.92
CA TYR A 284 -12.27 -2.85 -2.51
C TYR A 284 -13.14 -1.89 -1.68
N ALA A 285 -14.27 -2.36 -1.14
CA ALA A 285 -15.10 -1.58 -0.23
C ALA A 285 -14.41 -1.37 1.12
N PHE A 286 -13.73 -2.39 1.64
CA PHE A 286 -12.95 -2.30 2.89
C PHE A 286 -11.85 -1.25 2.82
N LEU A 287 -11.15 -1.12 1.69
CA LEU A 287 -10.13 -0.09 1.48
C LEU A 287 -10.65 1.35 1.64
N GLN A 288 -11.97 1.56 1.65
CA GLN A 288 -12.64 2.85 1.76
C GLN A 288 -13.25 3.10 3.14
N THR A 289 -12.97 2.24 4.14
CA THR A 289 -13.47 2.41 5.50
C THR A 289 -12.64 3.41 6.30
N ASP A 290 -13.24 3.98 7.34
CA ASP A 290 -12.58 4.93 8.24
C ASP A 290 -11.36 4.27 8.93
N GLU A 291 -11.45 2.99 9.30
CA GLU A 291 -10.37 2.25 9.94
C GLU A 291 -9.14 2.12 9.02
N VAL A 292 -9.37 1.93 7.73
CA VAL A 292 -8.29 1.88 6.72
C VAL A 292 -7.72 3.28 6.48
N MET A 293 -8.58 4.31 6.49
CA MET A 293 -8.09 5.70 6.40
C MET A 293 -7.21 6.07 7.60
N ASP A 294 -7.56 5.67 8.82
CA ASP A 294 -6.72 5.86 10.02
C ASP A 294 -5.34 5.20 9.85
N ILE A 295 -5.27 4.02 9.23
CA ILE A 295 -3.98 3.38 8.91
C ILE A 295 -3.21 4.25 7.91
N PHE A 296 -3.80 4.65 6.80
CA PHE A 296 -3.10 5.49 5.82
C PHE A 296 -2.62 6.81 6.41
N GLU A 297 -3.41 7.47 7.25
CA GLU A 297 -3.03 8.72 7.94
C GLU A 297 -1.86 8.51 8.90
N SER A 298 -1.76 7.35 9.55
CA SER A 298 -0.61 6.99 10.39
C SER A 298 0.70 6.90 9.60
N TYR A 299 0.63 6.65 8.30
CA TYR A 299 1.72 6.67 7.33
C TYR A 299 1.85 8.01 6.58
N LEU A 300 1.20 9.08 7.06
CA LEU A 300 1.21 10.44 6.52
C LEU A 300 0.64 10.60 5.10
N PHE A 301 -0.21 9.68 4.68
CA PHE A 301 -1.14 9.98 3.60
C PHE A 301 -2.26 10.90 4.11
N VAL A 302 -2.91 11.59 3.21
CA VAL A 302 -4.07 12.43 3.53
C VAL A 302 -5.28 11.80 2.87
N SER A 303 -6.35 11.55 3.63
CA SER A 303 -7.62 11.10 3.05
C SER A 303 -8.15 12.13 2.05
N ASN A 304 -8.62 11.65 0.90
CA ASN A 304 -9.28 12.48 -0.11
C ASN A 304 -10.81 12.20 -0.14
N MET A 305 -11.30 11.40 0.80
CA MET A 305 -12.74 11.15 0.97
C MET A 305 -13.38 12.33 1.71
N GLU A 306 -14.54 12.79 1.20
CA GLU A 306 -15.36 13.84 1.83
C GLU A 306 -16.34 13.27 2.88
#